data_b5c11a254e4b44ffeca743c67d2f356e
#
_entry.id   b5c11a254e4b44ffeca743c67d2f356e
#
_cell.length_a   1.000
_cell.length_b   1.000
_cell.length_c   1.000
_cell.angle_alpha   90.00
_cell.angle_beta   90.00
_cell.angle_gamma   90.00
#
_symmetry.space_group_name_H-M   'P 1'
#
loop_
_entity.id
_entity.type
_entity.pdbx_description
1 polymer ?
#
loop_
_entity_poly.entity_id
_entity_poly.type
_entity_poly.pdbx_seq_one_letter_code
_entity_poly.pdbx_strand_id
1 'polypeptide(L)'
;NGEEALMMVAETPPDIIVLDWMMPNVSGIEVCRQLKTRSATRAIPIIMLSARSEEVDRVRGLETGADDYVIKPYSMVELMARVRAQLRRTRPATMGERLEYGDIVLDAETHRVTRREKTLRLGPTEFRLLSTFMEKPGRVWSREQLLDRVWGRDIYVDTRTVDVHIGRLRKALCQHGGDDPLRTVRGAGYALG
;
A
#
# COMPACT_ATOMS: atom_id res chain seq x y z
N ASN A 1 -9.18 22.54 1.65
CA ASN A 1 -10.08 21.73 0.83
C ASN A 1 -9.29 20.78 -0.09
N GLY A 2 -10.00 19.91 -0.86
CA GLY A 2 -9.33 18.90 -1.70
C GLY A 2 -8.52 19.49 -2.85
N GLU A 3 -8.95 20.59 -3.44
CA GLU A 3 -8.22 21.27 -4.52
C GLU A 3 -6.91 21.87 -4.01
N GLU A 4 -6.96 22.55 -2.86
CA GLU A 4 -5.75 23.07 -2.19
C GLU A 4 -4.76 21.96 -1.86
N ALA A 5 -5.26 20.81 -1.36
CA ALA A 5 -4.39 19.66 -1.07
C ALA A 5 -3.66 19.16 -2.32
N LEU A 6 -4.35 19.09 -3.47
CA LEU A 6 -3.73 18.71 -4.74
C LEU A 6 -2.67 19.72 -5.21
N MET A 7 -2.95 21.00 -5.05
CA MET A 7 -2.00 22.08 -5.38
C MET A 7 -0.77 22.04 -4.50
N MET A 8 -0.95 21.96 -3.18
CA MET A 8 0.16 21.89 -2.21
C MET A 8 1.07 20.68 -2.45
N VAL A 9 0.48 19.51 -2.72
CA VAL A 9 1.26 18.29 -3.01
C VAL A 9 2.02 18.42 -4.34
N ALA A 10 1.47 19.13 -5.32
CA ALA A 10 2.15 19.38 -6.60
C ALA A 10 3.34 20.33 -6.45
N GLU A 11 3.23 21.36 -5.59
CA GLU A 11 4.29 22.32 -5.31
C GLU A 11 5.40 21.72 -4.41
N THR A 12 4.99 21.03 -3.35
CA THR A 12 5.92 20.45 -2.36
C THR A 12 5.45 19.06 -1.96
N PRO A 13 5.93 18.00 -2.62
CA PRO A 13 5.55 16.63 -2.29
C PRO A 13 5.94 16.26 -0.84
N PRO A 14 4.98 15.86 0.01
CA PRO A 14 5.26 15.45 1.39
C PRO A 14 5.69 13.98 1.47
N ASP A 15 6.29 13.60 2.62
CA ASP A 15 6.65 12.19 2.90
C ASP A 15 5.45 11.30 3.21
N ILE A 16 4.32 11.89 3.65
CA ILE A 16 3.07 11.21 3.97
C ILE A 16 1.91 12.19 3.90
N ILE A 17 0.72 11.69 3.55
CA ILE A 17 -0.52 12.46 3.53
C ILE A 17 -1.52 11.82 4.50
N VAL A 18 -2.10 12.64 5.38
CA VAL A 18 -3.27 12.29 6.19
C VAL A 18 -4.46 13.04 5.61
N LEU A 19 -5.47 12.31 5.16
CA LEU A 19 -6.53 12.84 4.32
C LEU A 19 -7.91 12.52 4.89
N ASP A 20 -8.70 13.54 5.18
CA ASP A 20 -10.09 13.33 5.60
C ASP A 20 -10.94 12.87 4.41
N TRP A 21 -11.79 11.87 4.62
CA TRP A 21 -12.74 11.41 3.62
C TRP A 21 -13.72 12.51 3.21
N MET A 22 -14.27 13.20 4.22
CA MET A 22 -15.27 14.24 4.02
C MET A 22 -14.62 15.61 3.95
N MET A 23 -14.27 16.05 2.76
CA MET A 23 -13.80 17.40 2.52
C MET A 23 -14.73 18.15 1.57
N PRO A 24 -14.86 19.49 1.71
CA PRO A 24 -15.65 20.29 0.79
C PRO A 24 -15.01 20.36 -0.60
N ASN A 25 -15.82 20.60 -1.63
CA ASN A 25 -15.51 20.68 -3.06
C ASN A 25 -15.05 19.32 -3.61
N VAL A 26 -13.78 18.97 -3.42
CA VAL A 26 -13.22 17.67 -3.82
C VAL A 26 -13.06 16.78 -2.60
N SER A 27 -13.74 15.63 -2.58
CA SER A 27 -13.67 14.68 -1.46
C SER A 27 -12.27 14.07 -1.30
N GLY A 28 -11.93 13.64 -0.06
CA GLY A 28 -10.64 13.02 0.17
C GLY A 28 -10.40 11.75 -0.65
N ILE A 29 -11.45 10.99 -0.93
CA ILE A 29 -11.34 9.78 -1.77
C ILE A 29 -10.96 10.13 -3.22
N GLU A 30 -11.50 11.23 -3.75
CA GLU A 30 -11.16 11.70 -5.08
C GLU A 30 -9.72 12.27 -5.14
N VAL A 31 -9.31 13.02 -4.10
CA VAL A 31 -7.91 13.47 -3.95
C VAL A 31 -6.96 12.27 -3.90
N CYS A 32 -7.27 11.26 -3.09
CA CYS A 32 -6.49 10.03 -3.00
C CYS A 32 -6.35 9.35 -4.37
N ARG A 33 -7.46 9.19 -5.09
CA ARG A 33 -7.48 8.58 -6.42
C ARG A 33 -6.58 9.34 -7.40
N GLN A 34 -6.67 10.67 -7.44
CA GLN A 34 -5.86 11.50 -8.32
C GLN A 34 -4.37 11.42 -7.98
N LEU A 35 -4.01 11.47 -6.69
CA LEU A 35 -2.62 11.35 -6.26
C LEU A 35 -2.03 9.98 -6.59
N LYS A 36 -2.81 8.92 -6.44
CA LYS A 36 -2.36 7.53 -6.70
C LYS A 36 -2.28 7.18 -8.19
N THR A 37 -2.96 7.91 -9.06
CA THR A 37 -2.86 7.74 -10.51
C THR A 37 -1.65 8.45 -11.14
N ARG A 38 -1.16 9.52 -10.52
CA ARG A 38 -0.04 10.32 -11.03
C ARG A 38 1.31 9.68 -10.67
N SER A 39 2.22 9.58 -11.63
CA SER A 39 3.55 8.99 -11.43
C SER A 39 4.38 9.70 -10.35
N ALA A 40 4.25 11.02 -10.25
CA ALA A 40 5.01 11.84 -9.31
C ALA A 40 4.57 11.67 -7.84
N THR A 41 3.31 11.32 -7.59
CA THR A 41 2.73 11.34 -6.23
C THR A 41 2.23 10.00 -5.73
N ARG A 42 2.10 8.99 -6.60
CA ARG A 42 1.56 7.67 -6.24
C ARG A 42 2.37 6.94 -5.17
N ALA A 43 3.68 7.23 -5.06
CA ALA A 43 4.57 6.62 -4.08
C ALA A 43 4.39 7.20 -2.67
N ILE A 44 3.72 8.35 -2.54
CA ILE A 44 3.47 8.99 -1.25
C ILE A 44 2.43 8.16 -0.49
N PRO A 45 2.72 7.70 0.74
CA PRO A 45 1.74 6.99 1.57
C PRO A 45 0.57 7.90 1.94
N ILE A 46 -0.65 7.35 1.89
CA ILE A 46 -1.88 8.08 2.23
C ILE A 46 -2.62 7.32 3.32
N ILE A 47 -2.88 8.00 4.44
CA ILE A 47 -3.76 7.53 5.51
C ILE A 47 -5.10 8.25 5.38
N MET A 48 -6.18 7.49 5.18
CA MET A 48 -7.54 8.06 5.12
C MET A 48 -8.16 8.15 6.52
N LEU A 49 -8.75 9.29 6.84
CA LEU A 49 -9.57 9.49 8.04
C LEU A 49 -11.05 9.46 7.66
N SER A 50 -11.88 8.68 8.33
CA SER A 50 -13.31 8.64 8.04
C SER A 50 -14.16 8.42 9.29
N ALA A 51 -15.37 9.04 9.31
CA ALA A 51 -16.42 8.73 10.27
C ALA A 51 -17.19 7.45 9.89
N ARG A 52 -16.95 6.88 8.70
CA ARG A 52 -17.67 5.70 8.21
C ARG A 52 -16.99 4.44 8.70
N SER A 53 -17.71 3.68 9.50
CA SER A 53 -17.25 2.41 10.07
C SER A 53 -17.69 1.19 9.26
N GLU A 54 -18.53 1.36 8.23
CA GLU A 54 -19.00 0.26 7.42
C GLU A 54 -17.86 -0.35 6.60
N GLU A 55 -17.83 -1.67 6.58
CA GLU A 55 -16.80 -2.44 5.90
C GLU A 55 -16.66 -2.08 4.42
N VAL A 56 -17.80 -1.85 3.75
CA VAL A 56 -17.86 -1.48 2.33
C VAL A 56 -17.14 -0.15 2.06
N ASP A 57 -17.28 0.84 2.94
CA ASP A 57 -16.61 2.13 2.80
C ASP A 57 -15.11 2.03 3.06
N ARG A 58 -14.69 1.17 3.99
CA ARG A 58 -13.27 0.88 4.25
C ARG A 58 -12.61 0.22 3.05
N VAL A 59 -13.26 -0.78 2.46
CA VAL A 59 -12.77 -1.45 1.24
C VAL A 59 -12.66 -0.46 0.09
N ARG A 60 -13.66 0.39 -0.14
CA ARG A 60 -13.62 1.45 -1.16
C ARG A 60 -12.47 2.43 -0.95
N GLY A 61 -12.23 2.86 0.30
CA GLY A 61 -11.10 3.72 0.63
C GLY A 61 -9.75 3.10 0.27
N LEU A 62 -9.58 1.84 0.62
CA LEU A 62 -8.38 1.08 0.29
C LEU A 62 -8.28 0.78 -1.21
N GLU A 63 -9.37 0.43 -1.89
CA GLU A 63 -9.39 0.20 -3.34
C GLU A 63 -9.02 1.44 -4.15
N THR A 64 -9.28 2.65 -3.63
CA THR A 64 -8.88 3.92 -4.27
C THR A 64 -7.38 4.18 -4.23
N GLY A 65 -6.61 3.43 -3.45
CA GLY A 65 -5.16 3.55 -3.37
C GLY A 65 -4.61 3.93 -2.01
N ALA A 66 -5.44 4.25 -1.00
CA ALA A 66 -4.98 4.53 0.36
C ALA A 66 -4.15 3.36 0.92
N ASP A 67 -3.13 3.68 1.69
CA ASP A 67 -2.21 2.70 2.30
C ASP A 67 -2.67 2.27 3.69
N ASP A 68 -3.44 3.13 4.37
CA ASP A 68 -4.04 2.85 5.67
C ASP A 68 -5.34 3.65 5.85
N TYR A 69 -6.12 3.27 6.89
CA TYR A 69 -7.42 3.83 7.15
C TYR A 69 -7.65 3.96 8.67
N VAL A 70 -8.13 5.10 9.11
CA VAL A 70 -8.42 5.39 10.52
C VAL A 70 -9.87 5.84 10.68
N ILE A 71 -10.58 5.20 11.61
CA ILE A 71 -11.99 5.51 11.90
C ILE A 71 -12.05 6.59 12.97
N LYS A 72 -12.89 7.60 12.76
CA LYS A 72 -13.22 8.61 13.77
C LYS A 72 -14.30 8.07 14.73
N PRO A 73 -14.21 8.32 16.04
CA PRO A 73 -13.16 9.07 16.72
C PRO A 73 -11.89 8.22 16.91
N TYR A 74 -10.72 8.81 16.71
CA TYR A 74 -9.42 8.16 16.92
C TYR A 74 -8.61 8.91 17.97
N SER A 75 -7.68 8.21 18.63
CA SER A 75 -6.71 8.85 19.49
C SER A 75 -5.54 9.42 18.67
N MET A 76 -5.01 10.58 19.09
CA MET A 76 -3.81 11.14 18.45
C MET A 76 -2.62 10.19 18.56
N VAL A 77 -2.54 9.41 19.64
CA VAL A 77 -1.49 8.39 19.83
C VAL A 77 -1.59 7.30 18.74
N GLU A 78 -2.81 6.82 18.44
CA GLU A 78 -3.04 5.86 17.37
C GLU A 78 -2.65 6.42 16.00
N LEU A 79 -3.14 7.63 15.66
CA LEU A 79 -2.81 8.26 14.38
C LEU A 79 -1.30 8.44 14.22
N MET A 80 -0.61 8.95 15.25
CA MET A 80 0.84 9.14 15.20
C MET A 80 1.62 7.83 15.14
N ALA A 81 1.12 6.76 15.74
CA ALA A 81 1.70 5.43 15.60
C ALA A 81 1.63 4.94 14.14
N ARG A 82 0.49 5.13 13.47
CA ARG A 82 0.28 4.81 12.05
C ARG A 82 1.16 5.66 11.13
N VAL A 83 1.23 6.97 11.37
CA VAL A 83 2.11 7.89 10.63
C VAL A 83 3.57 7.43 10.73
N ARG A 84 4.08 7.17 11.95
CA ARG A 84 5.45 6.65 12.15
C ARG A 84 5.66 5.31 11.46
N ALA A 85 4.66 4.43 11.50
CA ALA A 85 4.73 3.16 10.81
C ALA A 85 4.83 3.33 9.29
N GLN A 86 4.07 4.23 8.68
CA GLN A 86 4.16 4.51 7.24
C GLN A 86 5.50 5.16 6.88
N LEU A 87 5.98 6.15 7.63
CA LEU A 87 7.26 6.82 7.39
C LEU A 87 8.46 5.87 7.57
N ARG A 88 8.46 5.00 8.58
CA ARG A 88 9.50 3.97 8.75
C ARG A 88 9.56 3.04 7.54
N ARG A 89 8.48 2.86 6.86
CA ARG A 89 8.27 1.96 5.74
C ARG A 89 8.66 2.56 4.39
N THR A 90 8.75 3.88 4.28
CA THR A 90 9.34 4.56 3.12
C THR A 90 10.88 4.49 3.13
N ARG A 91 11.49 4.09 4.27
CA ARG A 91 12.92 3.81 4.32
C ARG A 91 13.15 2.32 4.00
N PRO A 92 14.02 1.98 3.05
CA PRO A 92 14.32 0.59 2.71
C PRO A 92 14.79 -0.17 3.94
N ALA A 93 14.14 -1.29 4.27
CA ALA A 93 14.54 -2.14 5.39
C ALA A 93 15.86 -2.90 5.10
N THR A 94 16.30 -2.91 3.84
CA THR A 94 17.54 -3.53 3.37
C THR A 94 18.20 -2.59 2.38
N MET A 95 19.29 -1.94 2.79
CA MET A 95 20.13 -1.17 1.87
C MET A 95 20.78 -2.14 0.88
N GLY A 96 20.44 -2.00 -0.40
CA GLY A 96 21.20 -2.56 -1.50
C GLY A 96 20.81 -3.96 -1.98
N GLU A 97 19.73 -4.59 -1.50
CA GLU A 97 19.34 -5.91 -2.02
C GLU A 97 18.42 -5.81 -3.26
N ARG A 98 18.92 -6.35 -4.36
CA ARG A 98 18.15 -6.68 -5.54
C ARG A 98 17.61 -8.10 -5.38
N LEU A 99 16.28 -8.23 -5.32
CA LEU A 99 15.61 -9.52 -5.23
C LEU A 99 15.13 -9.96 -6.61
N GLU A 100 15.31 -11.22 -6.94
CA GLU A 100 14.89 -11.80 -8.22
C GLU A 100 14.07 -13.06 -7.99
N TYR A 101 12.93 -13.17 -8.67
CA TYR A 101 12.10 -14.36 -8.66
C TYR A 101 11.41 -14.54 -10.03
N GLY A 102 11.80 -15.59 -10.74
CA GLY A 102 11.31 -15.85 -12.09
C GLY A 102 11.60 -14.67 -13.04
N ASP A 103 10.53 -14.06 -13.54
CA ASP A 103 10.59 -12.88 -14.43
C ASP A 103 10.44 -11.53 -13.68
N ILE A 104 10.43 -11.56 -12.33
CA ILE A 104 10.25 -10.39 -11.48
C ILE A 104 11.61 -9.99 -10.87
N VAL A 105 11.92 -8.72 -10.96
CA VAL A 105 13.09 -8.09 -10.31
C VAL A 105 12.61 -6.93 -9.46
N LEU A 106 12.99 -6.93 -8.19
CA LEU A 106 12.73 -5.86 -7.24
C LEU A 106 14.06 -5.26 -6.80
N ASP A 107 14.22 -3.99 -7.04
CA ASP A 107 15.36 -3.19 -6.61
C ASP A 107 14.93 -2.31 -5.45
N ALA A 108 15.41 -2.63 -4.25
CA ALA A 108 15.03 -1.92 -3.02
C ALA A 108 15.70 -0.55 -2.93
N GLU A 109 16.87 -0.35 -3.57
CA GLU A 109 17.60 0.91 -3.55
C GLU A 109 16.90 1.97 -4.42
N THR A 110 16.52 1.59 -5.63
CA THR A 110 15.83 2.48 -6.57
C THR A 110 14.30 2.45 -6.43
N HIS A 111 13.76 1.62 -5.54
CA HIS A 111 12.32 1.40 -5.36
C HIS A 111 11.60 1.00 -6.66
N ARG A 112 12.28 0.25 -7.50
CA ARG A 112 11.78 -0.20 -8.80
C ARG A 112 11.44 -1.68 -8.79
N VAL A 113 10.36 -2.00 -9.47
CA VAL A 113 10.00 -3.39 -9.77
C VAL A 113 9.83 -3.52 -11.28
N THR A 114 10.43 -4.54 -11.85
CA THR A 114 10.23 -4.90 -13.25
C THR A 114 9.76 -6.34 -13.36
N ARG A 115 8.95 -6.62 -14.36
CA ARG A 115 8.59 -7.97 -14.78
C ARG A 115 8.72 -8.08 -16.30
N ARG A 116 9.46 -9.06 -16.78
CA ARG A 116 9.78 -9.21 -18.22
C ARG A 116 10.34 -7.90 -18.80
N GLU A 117 11.27 -7.28 -18.08
CA GLU A 117 11.91 -6.00 -18.42
C GLU A 117 10.97 -4.78 -18.45
N LYS A 118 9.67 -4.96 -18.18
CA LYS A 118 8.71 -3.85 -18.10
C LYS A 118 8.55 -3.38 -16.66
N THR A 119 8.66 -2.07 -16.45
CA THR A 119 8.49 -1.46 -15.14
C THR A 119 7.04 -1.61 -14.64
N LEU A 120 6.89 -2.15 -13.44
CA LEU A 120 5.61 -2.24 -12.74
C LEU A 120 5.39 -1.02 -11.85
N ARG A 121 4.14 -0.61 -11.78
CA ARG A 121 3.72 0.53 -10.94
C ARG A 121 3.08 -0.02 -9.66
N LEU A 122 3.87 -0.06 -8.59
CA LEU A 122 3.41 -0.47 -7.26
C LEU A 122 3.26 0.72 -6.32
N GLY A 123 2.25 0.68 -5.45
CA GLY A 123 2.19 1.54 -4.28
C GLY A 123 3.17 1.09 -3.20
N PRO A 124 3.41 1.90 -2.15
CA PRO A 124 4.36 1.57 -1.09
C PRO A 124 4.03 0.25 -0.36
N THR A 125 2.75 -0.03 -0.18
CA THR A 125 2.27 -1.24 0.51
C THR A 125 2.43 -2.49 -0.36
N GLU A 126 2.07 -2.40 -1.66
CA GLU A 126 2.26 -3.47 -2.63
C GLU A 126 3.74 -3.80 -2.83
N PHE A 127 4.61 -2.78 -2.86
CA PHE A 127 6.05 -2.96 -2.94
C PHE A 127 6.58 -3.80 -1.75
N ARG A 128 6.14 -3.49 -0.54
CA ARG A 128 6.56 -4.23 0.68
C ARG A 128 6.00 -5.64 0.75
N LEU A 129 4.76 -5.83 0.32
CA LEU A 129 4.18 -7.16 0.20
C LEU A 129 5.02 -8.01 -0.75
N LEU A 130 5.34 -7.47 -1.92
CA LEU A 130 6.18 -8.17 -2.90
C LEU A 130 7.57 -8.46 -2.34
N SER A 131 8.23 -7.48 -1.72
CA SER A 131 9.53 -7.66 -1.06
C SER A 131 9.47 -8.78 -0.02
N THR A 132 8.43 -8.78 0.83
CA THR A 132 8.22 -9.83 1.85
C THR A 132 8.09 -11.22 1.22
N PHE A 133 7.36 -11.35 0.13
CA PHE A 133 7.24 -12.62 -0.58
C PHE A 133 8.55 -13.04 -1.25
N MET A 134 9.27 -12.10 -1.87
CA MET A 134 10.53 -12.37 -2.58
C MET A 134 11.69 -12.67 -1.64
N GLU A 135 11.67 -12.23 -0.39
CA GLU A 135 12.64 -12.64 0.63
C GLU A 135 12.59 -14.16 0.92
N LYS A 136 11.41 -14.77 0.82
CA LYS A 136 11.19 -16.20 1.05
C LYS A 136 10.16 -16.77 0.09
N PRO A 137 10.54 -17.01 -1.18
CA PRO A 137 9.65 -17.60 -2.16
C PRO A 137 9.15 -18.97 -1.71
N GLY A 138 7.92 -19.31 -2.07
CA GLY A 138 7.25 -20.55 -1.67
C GLY A 138 6.70 -20.59 -0.25
N ARG A 139 7.15 -19.69 0.64
CA ARG A 139 6.61 -19.61 2.00
C ARG A 139 5.17 -19.12 1.98
N VAL A 140 4.30 -19.85 2.69
CA VAL A 140 2.94 -19.38 2.95
C VAL A 140 2.96 -18.42 4.14
N TRP A 141 2.46 -17.21 3.91
CA TRP A 141 2.30 -16.18 4.93
C TRP A 141 0.84 -16.05 5.31
N SER A 142 0.52 -16.14 6.60
CA SER A 142 -0.84 -15.84 7.04
C SER A 142 -1.17 -14.35 6.89
N ARG A 143 -2.47 -14.01 6.95
CA ARG A 143 -2.89 -12.60 6.89
C ARG A 143 -2.34 -11.78 8.05
N GLU A 144 -2.33 -12.35 9.23
CA GLU A 144 -1.77 -11.75 10.45
C GLU A 144 -0.27 -11.53 10.32
N GLN A 145 0.47 -12.51 9.80
CA GLN A 145 1.91 -12.38 9.57
C GLN A 145 2.24 -11.30 8.54
N LEU A 146 1.47 -11.22 7.45
CA LEU A 146 1.61 -10.15 6.46
C LEU A 146 1.25 -8.79 7.04
N LEU A 147 0.19 -8.75 7.85
CA LEU A 147 -0.22 -7.53 8.54
C LEU A 147 0.90 -7.02 9.46
N ASP A 148 1.41 -7.88 10.35
CA ASP A 148 2.50 -7.55 11.27
C ASP A 148 3.75 -7.06 10.53
N ARG A 149 4.11 -7.74 9.43
CA ARG A 149 5.34 -7.44 8.70
C ARG A 149 5.23 -6.17 7.87
N VAL A 150 4.10 -5.95 7.23
CA VAL A 150 3.89 -4.84 6.30
C VAL A 150 3.31 -3.61 6.99
N TRP A 151 2.46 -3.77 7.98
CA TRP A 151 1.84 -2.65 8.73
C TRP A 151 2.41 -2.47 10.15
N GLY A 152 2.99 -3.52 10.75
CA GLY A 152 3.58 -3.50 12.09
C GLY A 152 2.63 -4.02 13.18
N ARG A 153 3.22 -4.46 14.30
CA ARG A 153 2.50 -5.13 15.38
C ARG A 153 1.57 -4.24 16.19
N ASP A 154 1.80 -2.93 16.21
CA ASP A 154 1.06 -1.98 17.03
C ASP A 154 -0.14 -1.35 16.30
N ILE A 155 -0.53 -1.92 15.16
CA ILE A 155 -1.59 -1.36 14.31
C ILE A 155 -2.78 -2.30 14.28
N TYR A 156 -3.90 -1.86 14.87
CA TYR A 156 -5.20 -2.52 14.78
C TYR A 156 -5.81 -2.27 13.38
N VAL A 157 -5.33 -2.99 12.38
CA VAL A 157 -5.92 -3.02 11.04
C VAL A 157 -6.56 -4.38 10.83
N ASP A 158 -7.74 -4.39 10.22
CA ASP A 158 -8.43 -5.61 9.86
C ASP A 158 -7.59 -6.43 8.85
N THR A 159 -7.52 -7.73 9.05
CA THR A 159 -6.81 -8.67 8.16
C THR A 159 -7.30 -8.61 6.71
N ARG A 160 -8.53 -8.17 6.46
CA ARG A 160 -9.09 -7.93 5.12
C ARG A 160 -8.36 -6.85 4.33
N THR A 161 -7.69 -5.92 5.02
CA THR A 161 -6.81 -4.95 4.37
C THR A 161 -5.73 -5.65 3.55
N VAL A 162 -5.21 -6.76 4.05
CA VAL A 162 -4.24 -7.59 3.32
C VAL A 162 -4.82 -8.08 2.00
N ASP A 163 -6.05 -8.57 2.00
CA ASP A 163 -6.70 -9.11 0.80
C ASP A 163 -6.85 -8.07 -0.30
N VAL A 164 -7.21 -6.83 0.06
CA VAL A 164 -7.31 -5.71 -0.88
C VAL A 164 -5.96 -5.41 -1.53
N HIS A 165 -4.90 -5.31 -0.73
CA HIS A 165 -3.55 -5.03 -1.25
C HIS A 165 -2.97 -6.20 -2.05
N ILE A 166 -3.27 -7.44 -1.69
CA ILE A 166 -2.95 -8.63 -2.51
C ILE A 166 -3.66 -8.54 -3.87
N GLY A 167 -4.93 -8.18 -3.89
CA GLY A 167 -5.68 -7.98 -5.15
C GLY A 167 -5.03 -6.92 -6.05
N ARG A 168 -4.61 -5.79 -5.49
CA ARG A 168 -3.89 -4.74 -6.23
C ARG A 168 -2.52 -5.22 -6.73
N LEU A 169 -1.77 -5.92 -5.87
CA LEU A 169 -0.47 -6.47 -6.24
C LEU A 169 -0.60 -7.45 -7.42
N ARG A 170 -1.57 -8.37 -7.37
CA ARG A 170 -1.88 -9.28 -8.48
C ARG A 170 -2.16 -8.55 -9.78
N LYS A 171 -3.05 -7.55 -9.70
CA LYS A 171 -3.40 -6.74 -10.87
C LYS A 171 -2.18 -6.05 -11.48
N ALA A 172 -1.30 -5.50 -10.64
CA ALA A 172 -0.08 -4.86 -11.10
C ALA A 172 0.91 -5.86 -11.69
N LEU A 173 1.11 -7.02 -11.05
CA LEU A 173 1.99 -8.08 -11.55
C LEU A 173 1.54 -8.62 -12.91
N CYS A 174 0.23 -8.74 -13.15
CA CYS A 174 -0.33 -9.25 -14.40
C CYS A 174 -0.58 -8.16 -15.46
N GLN A 175 -0.30 -6.89 -15.18
CA GLN A 175 -0.63 -5.75 -16.06
C GLN A 175 -0.05 -5.88 -17.49
N HIS A 176 1.12 -6.49 -17.64
CA HIS A 176 1.80 -6.66 -18.91
C HIS A 176 1.72 -8.10 -19.46
N GLY A 177 0.75 -8.86 -18.97
CA GLY A 177 0.58 -10.28 -19.28
C GLY A 177 1.46 -11.18 -18.41
N GLY A 178 1.20 -12.49 -18.48
CA GLY A 178 1.84 -13.51 -17.66
C GLY A 178 0.91 -14.03 -16.56
N ASP A 179 1.28 -15.20 -16.05
CA ASP A 179 0.52 -15.87 -15.01
C ASP A 179 0.63 -15.12 -13.67
N ASP A 180 -0.39 -15.26 -12.83
CA ASP A 180 -0.36 -14.72 -11.46
C ASP A 180 0.67 -15.50 -10.65
N PRO A 181 1.77 -14.86 -10.20
CA PRO A 181 2.79 -15.55 -9.42
C PRO A 181 2.40 -15.71 -7.95
N LEU A 182 1.29 -15.10 -7.52
CA LEU A 182 0.79 -15.19 -6.15
C LEU A 182 -0.32 -16.21 -6.07
N ARG A 183 -0.11 -17.25 -5.28
CA ARG A 183 -1.15 -18.25 -4.99
C ARG A 183 -1.85 -17.97 -3.66
N THR A 184 -3.15 -18.26 -3.63
CA THR A 184 -3.94 -18.27 -2.39
C THR A 184 -3.96 -19.68 -1.83
N VAL A 185 -3.50 -19.84 -0.59
CA VAL A 185 -3.61 -21.09 0.15
C VAL A 185 -4.81 -20.98 1.08
N ARG A 186 -5.91 -21.67 0.71
CA ARG A 186 -7.18 -21.59 1.45
C ARG A 186 -6.97 -21.91 2.93
N GLY A 187 -7.52 -21.07 3.81
CA GLY A 187 -7.40 -21.22 5.27
C GLY A 187 -6.01 -20.90 5.85
N ALA A 188 -4.98 -20.67 5.01
CA ALA A 188 -3.62 -20.43 5.49
C ALA A 188 -3.08 -19.03 5.11
N GLY A 189 -3.35 -18.52 3.90
CA GLY A 189 -2.87 -17.20 3.48
C GLY A 189 -2.40 -17.14 2.03
N TYR A 190 -1.24 -16.52 1.80
CA TYR A 190 -0.70 -16.24 0.47
C TYR A 190 0.77 -16.64 0.36
N ALA A 191 1.21 -16.99 -0.84
CA ALA A 191 2.59 -17.31 -1.17
C ALA A 191 2.96 -16.82 -2.57
N LEU A 192 4.25 -16.61 -2.81
CA LEU A 192 4.83 -16.40 -4.14
C LEU A 192 5.35 -17.75 -4.66
N GLY A 193 4.82 -18.21 -5.78
CA GLY A 193 5.21 -19.50 -6.37
C GLY A 193 4.10 -20.50 -6.56
#